data_b186709aff288de5141093041f523652
#
_entry.id   b186709aff288de5141093041f523652
#
_cell.length_a   1.000
_cell.length_b   1.000
_cell.length_c   1.000
_cell.angle_alpha   90.00
_cell.angle_beta   90.00
_cell.angle_gamma   90.00
#
_symmetry.space_group_name_H-M   'P 1'
#
loop_
_entity.id
_entity.type
_entity.pdbx_description
1 polymer ?
#
loop_
_entity_poly.entity_id
_entity_poly.type
_entity_poly.pdbx_seq_one_letter_code
_entity_poly.pdbx_strand_id
1 'polypeptide(L)'
;MRCYDMAVVGAGPAGCTAALYAARAGLDVLVLERLGPGGQMAQTQHIENYPGFPEGADGAALADGMKAGAERAGAIFLLADVRSAQLTGRVKELQTDGGPVLARTVVLATGAGPRRLGLPQEDELPGVSYCAACDGAFFRGKDVAVVGGGNSAVSEALLLSRLCRHVTLVHRRSTFRASAAELAALEKQDNVTFCRNSIVTELLGRERLTGIRLQNGRELEISGLFVCIGRTPVSALGGEQLRRTPDGYYCADETTRTGLPGVFAAGDVREKQLRQIVTAVSDGAAAAQQAEHYLGKTSRRAEI
;
A
#
# COMPACT_ATOMS: atom_id res chain seq x y z
N MET A 1 -32.43 -7.75 -6.80
CA MET A 1 -31.03 -7.72 -6.31
C MET A 1 -30.83 -6.36 -5.66
N ARG A 2 -30.20 -6.30 -4.45
CA ARG A 2 -29.93 -5.03 -3.74
C ARG A 2 -28.88 -4.23 -4.51
N CYS A 3 -29.08 -2.92 -4.67
CA CYS A 3 -28.11 -2.01 -5.25
C CYS A 3 -27.64 -1.05 -4.14
N TYR A 4 -26.38 -1.14 -3.78
CA TYR A 4 -25.75 -0.31 -2.76
C TYR A 4 -25.46 1.10 -3.29
N ASP A 5 -25.44 2.10 -2.42
CA ASP A 5 -24.97 3.44 -2.79
C ASP A 5 -23.47 3.40 -3.09
N MET A 6 -22.71 2.66 -2.29
CA MET A 6 -21.27 2.52 -2.46
C MET A 6 -20.81 1.08 -2.20
N ALA A 7 -20.05 0.52 -3.15
CA ALA A 7 -19.24 -0.66 -2.93
C ALA A 7 -17.76 -0.26 -2.78
N VAL A 8 -17.09 -0.80 -1.76
CA VAL A 8 -15.66 -0.62 -1.52
C VAL A 8 -14.96 -1.95 -1.76
N VAL A 9 -13.93 -1.97 -2.59
CA VAL A 9 -13.14 -3.17 -2.86
C VAL A 9 -11.81 -3.07 -2.14
N GLY A 10 -11.63 -3.89 -1.11
CA GLY A 10 -10.49 -3.93 -0.20
C GLY A 10 -10.78 -3.26 1.15
N ALA A 11 -10.49 -3.97 2.24
CA ALA A 11 -10.67 -3.53 3.62
C ALA A 11 -9.35 -3.09 4.30
N GLY A 12 -8.41 -2.53 3.53
CA GLY A 12 -7.25 -1.83 4.09
C GLY A 12 -7.65 -0.49 4.70
N PRO A 13 -6.70 0.32 5.22
CA PRO A 13 -6.98 1.62 5.84
C PRO A 13 -7.81 2.57 4.98
N ALA A 14 -7.54 2.60 3.67
CA ALA A 14 -8.32 3.41 2.73
C ALA A 14 -9.78 2.93 2.62
N GLY A 15 -9.99 1.62 2.48
CA GLY A 15 -11.34 1.05 2.33
C GLY A 15 -12.16 1.15 3.60
N CYS A 16 -11.60 0.82 4.76
CA CYS A 16 -12.26 0.97 6.06
C CYS A 16 -12.65 2.44 6.32
N THR A 17 -11.77 3.38 5.98
CA THR A 17 -12.07 4.81 6.15
C THR A 17 -13.13 5.30 5.17
N ALA A 18 -13.08 4.87 3.91
CA ALA A 18 -14.13 5.18 2.95
C ALA A 18 -15.49 4.68 3.41
N ALA A 19 -15.54 3.44 3.91
CA ALA A 19 -16.76 2.85 4.44
C ALA A 19 -17.29 3.60 5.68
N LEU A 20 -16.41 3.95 6.62
CA LEU A 20 -16.77 4.72 7.82
C LEU A 20 -17.40 6.06 7.45
N TYR A 21 -16.74 6.83 6.60
CA TYR A 21 -17.21 8.17 6.25
C TYR A 21 -18.51 8.13 5.44
N ALA A 22 -18.62 7.21 4.49
CA ALA A 22 -19.83 7.06 3.68
C ALA A 22 -21.03 6.58 4.50
N ALA A 23 -20.85 5.59 5.39
CA ALA A 23 -21.92 5.13 6.29
C ALA A 23 -22.35 6.24 7.26
N ARG A 24 -21.43 7.05 7.79
CA ARG A 24 -21.77 8.22 8.62
C ARG A 24 -22.52 9.31 7.84
N ALA A 25 -22.32 9.40 6.52
CA ALA A 25 -23.12 10.27 5.64
C ALA A 25 -24.49 9.69 5.26
N GLY A 26 -24.86 8.52 5.82
CA GLY A 26 -26.14 7.86 5.59
C GLY A 26 -26.21 7.04 4.30
N LEU A 27 -25.09 6.75 3.65
CA LEU A 27 -25.05 5.91 2.46
C LEU A 27 -25.14 4.43 2.83
N ASP A 28 -25.77 3.63 1.95
CA ASP A 28 -25.79 2.17 2.03
C ASP A 28 -24.46 1.62 1.47
N VAL A 29 -23.59 1.10 2.36
CA VAL A 29 -22.19 0.75 2.03
C VAL A 29 -21.93 -0.73 2.21
N LEU A 30 -21.35 -1.36 1.17
CA LEU A 30 -20.81 -2.70 1.21
C LEU A 30 -19.29 -2.68 0.96
N VAL A 31 -18.54 -3.28 1.87
CA VAL A 31 -17.09 -3.54 1.72
C VAL A 31 -16.88 -4.99 1.33
N LEU A 32 -16.15 -5.22 0.25
CA LEU A 32 -15.77 -6.52 -0.27
C LEU A 32 -14.28 -6.75 0.01
N GLU A 33 -13.97 -7.78 0.80
CA GLU A 33 -12.59 -8.11 1.17
C GLU A 33 -12.33 -9.60 0.98
N ARG A 34 -11.19 -9.93 0.40
CA ARG A 34 -10.86 -11.31 0.03
C ARG A 34 -10.34 -12.16 1.18
N LEU A 35 -9.53 -11.61 2.09
CA LEU A 35 -8.85 -12.37 3.14
C LEU A 35 -9.27 -11.93 4.54
N GLY A 36 -9.16 -10.64 4.83
CA GLY A 36 -9.42 -10.07 6.15
C GLY A 36 -9.07 -8.58 6.19
N PRO A 37 -9.52 -7.85 7.23
CA PRO A 37 -9.33 -6.43 7.32
C PRO A 37 -7.85 -6.04 7.49
N GLY A 38 -7.50 -4.83 7.02
CA GLY A 38 -6.22 -4.17 7.27
C GLY A 38 -5.20 -4.29 6.15
N GLY A 39 -5.30 -5.28 5.25
CA GLY A 39 -4.35 -5.44 4.15
C GLY A 39 -2.90 -5.56 4.65
N GLN A 40 -1.97 -4.78 4.08
CA GLN A 40 -0.55 -4.81 4.52
C GLN A 40 -0.36 -4.35 5.97
N MET A 41 -1.17 -3.42 6.46
CA MET A 41 -1.09 -2.93 7.83
C MET A 41 -1.26 -4.05 8.86
N ALA A 42 -2.18 -4.98 8.63
CA ALA A 42 -2.44 -6.10 9.54
C ALA A 42 -1.27 -7.09 9.67
N GLN A 43 -0.31 -7.05 8.74
CA GLN A 43 0.89 -7.90 8.78
C GLN A 43 2.03 -7.28 9.61
N THR A 44 1.89 -6.03 10.05
CA THR A 44 2.91 -5.30 10.80
C THR A 44 2.64 -5.45 12.31
N GLN A 45 3.55 -6.04 13.04
CA GLN A 45 3.40 -6.28 14.48
C GLN A 45 3.39 -4.99 15.31
N HIS A 46 4.15 -3.97 14.89
CA HIS A 46 4.26 -2.72 15.63
C HIS A 46 4.37 -1.52 14.68
N ILE A 47 3.40 -0.60 14.80
CA ILE A 47 3.27 0.60 13.96
C ILE A 47 3.54 1.82 14.84
N GLU A 48 4.64 2.52 14.62
CA GLU A 48 5.05 3.69 15.40
C GLU A 48 4.70 5.03 14.73
N ASN A 49 4.35 5.01 13.45
CA ASN A 49 4.19 6.20 12.63
C ASN A 49 2.72 6.56 12.29
N TYR A 50 1.76 5.98 13.02
CA TYR A 50 0.36 6.36 12.90
C TYR A 50 -0.05 7.27 14.06
N PRO A 51 -0.45 8.53 13.81
CA PRO A 51 -0.76 9.49 14.86
C PRO A 51 -1.90 9.03 15.77
N GLY A 52 -1.79 9.33 17.06
CA GLY A 52 -2.77 8.96 18.07
C GLY A 52 -2.39 7.72 18.91
N PHE A 53 -1.28 7.06 18.57
CA PHE A 53 -0.75 5.90 19.27
C PHE A 53 0.70 6.16 19.73
N PRO A 54 0.93 6.88 20.83
CA PRO A 54 2.28 7.28 21.26
C PRO A 54 3.19 6.09 21.62
N GLU A 55 2.60 4.98 22.06
CA GLU A 55 3.29 3.73 22.37
C GLU A 55 3.35 2.77 21.16
N GLY A 56 2.93 3.25 19.98
CA GLY A 56 2.71 2.40 18.82
C GLY A 56 1.40 1.63 18.86
N ALA A 57 1.10 0.92 17.79
CA ALA A 57 -0.09 0.09 17.66
C ALA A 57 0.26 -1.26 17.01
N ASP A 58 -0.39 -2.33 17.45
CA ASP A 58 -0.42 -3.58 16.70
C ASP A 58 -1.26 -3.41 15.43
N GLY A 59 -0.71 -3.82 14.28
CA GLY A 59 -1.36 -3.60 12.99
C GLY A 59 -2.66 -4.36 12.80
N ALA A 60 -2.78 -5.57 13.35
CA ALA A 60 -4.01 -6.35 13.30
C ALA A 60 -5.09 -5.72 14.20
N ALA A 61 -4.72 -5.32 15.42
CA ALA A 61 -5.65 -4.65 16.35
C ALA A 61 -6.14 -3.30 15.76
N LEU A 62 -5.25 -2.54 15.09
CA LEU A 62 -5.64 -1.30 14.42
C LEU A 62 -6.60 -1.57 13.25
N ALA A 63 -6.37 -2.63 12.49
CA ALA A 63 -7.24 -3.05 11.40
C ALA A 63 -8.63 -3.43 11.88
N ASP A 64 -8.71 -4.24 12.94
CA ASP A 64 -9.97 -4.63 13.57
C ASP A 64 -10.72 -3.41 14.14
N GLY A 65 -10.01 -2.47 14.75
CA GLY A 65 -10.57 -1.20 15.23
C GLY A 65 -11.15 -0.35 14.09
N MET A 66 -10.47 -0.24 12.96
CA MET A 66 -10.97 0.49 11.78
C MET A 66 -12.21 -0.16 11.20
N LYS A 67 -12.22 -1.50 11.05
CA LYS A 67 -13.39 -2.27 10.61
C LYS A 67 -14.58 -2.08 11.55
N ALA A 68 -14.37 -2.32 12.84
CA ALA A 68 -15.43 -2.19 13.86
C ALA A 68 -16.03 -0.77 13.90
N GLY A 69 -15.20 0.26 13.70
CA GLY A 69 -15.66 1.64 13.58
C GLY A 69 -16.60 1.86 12.40
N ALA A 70 -16.29 1.28 11.24
CA ALA A 70 -17.10 1.37 10.04
C ALA A 70 -18.41 0.54 10.18
N GLU A 71 -18.34 -0.67 10.74
CA GLU A 71 -19.52 -1.51 11.02
C GLU A 71 -20.49 -0.83 11.99
N ARG A 72 -19.97 -0.24 13.05
CA ARG A 72 -20.80 0.55 14.01
C ARG A 72 -21.48 1.74 13.35
N ALA A 73 -20.90 2.31 12.29
CA ALA A 73 -21.51 3.38 11.51
C ALA A 73 -22.56 2.86 10.52
N GLY A 74 -22.68 1.55 10.32
CA GLY A 74 -23.66 0.91 9.43
C GLY A 74 -23.10 0.29 8.17
N ALA A 75 -21.78 0.31 7.95
CA ALA A 75 -21.18 -0.37 6.79
C ALA A 75 -21.24 -1.90 6.94
N ILE A 76 -21.52 -2.59 5.84
CA ILE A 76 -21.56 -4.06 5.79
C ILE A 76 -20.24 -4.55 5.23
N PHE A 77 -19.60 -5.54 5.89
CA PHE A 77 -18.40 -6.22 5.39
C PHE A 77 -18.74 -7.62 4.93
N LEU A 78 -18.33 -7.95 3.71
CA LEU A 78 -18.50 -9.26 3.13
C LEU A 78 -17.14 -9.83 2.73
N LEU A 79 -16.85 -11.04 3.21
CA LEU A 79 -15.69 -11.80 2.75
C LEU A 79 -16.02 -12.34 1.36
N ALA A 80 -15.43 -11.73 0.33
CA ALA A 80 -15.69 -12.07 -1.07
C ALA A 80 -14.52 -11.62 -1.97
N ASP A 81 -14.18 -12.48 -2.92
CA ASP A 81 -13.17 -12.17 -3.94
C ASP A 81 -13.82 -11.54 -5.16
N VAL A 82 -13.51 -10.28 -5.44
CA VAL A 82 -13.99 -9.56 -6.62
C VAL A 82 -13.10 -9.90 -7.82
N ARG A 83 -13.63 -10.68 -8.76
CA ARG A 83 -12.89 -11.22 -9.91
C ARG A 83 -12.91 -10.33 -11.13
N SER A 84 -14.01 -9.61 -11.36
CA SER A 84 -14.14 -8.66 -12.45
C SER A 84 -15.14 -7.56 -12.10
N ALA A 85 -15.11 -6.46 -12.85
CA ALA A 85 -16.01 -5.33 -12.65
C ALA A 85 -16.41 -4.67 -13.96
N GLN A 86 -17.70 -4.37 -14.10
CA GLN A 86 -18.23 -3.45 -15.09
C GLN A 86 -18.45 -2.11 -14.41
N LEU A 87 -17.57 -1.16 -14.68
CA LEU A 87 -17.49 0.13 -13.98
C LEU A 87 -18.14 1.29 -14.73
N THR A 88 -18.55 1.08 -15.97
CA THR A 88 -19.27 2.06 -16.78
C THR A 88 -20.77 2.09 -16.46
N GLY A 89 -21.46 3.17 -16.84
CA GLY A 89 -22.90 3.32 -16.59
C GLY A 89 -23.25 3.87 -15.22
N ARG A 90 -24.56 4.01 -14.95
CA ARG A 90 -25.09 4.58 -13.69
C ARG A 90 -24.99 3.60 -12.52
N VAL A 91 -25.19 2.33 -12.80
CA VAL A 91 -25.01 1.21 -11.85
C VAL A 91 -23.78 0.42 -12.28
N LYS A 92 -22.90 0.16 -11.35
CA LYS A 92 -21.68 -0.64 -11.52
C LYS A 92 -21.97 -2.06 -11.05
N GLU A 93 -21.36 -3.02 -11.71
CA GLU A 93 -21.51 -4.44 -11.36
C GLU A 93 -20.16 -5.05 -11.03
N LEU A 94 -20.06 -5.68 -9.86
CA LEU A 94 -18.87 -6.37 -9.38
C LEU A 94 -19.16 -7.85 -9.32
N GLN A 95 -18.41 -8.67 -10.05
CA GLN A 95 -18.54 -10.12 -10.04
C GLN A 95 -17.68 -10.69 -8.91
N THR A 96 -18.33 -11.32 -7.94
CA THR A 96 -17.65 -11.97 -6.81
C THR A 96 -17.80 -13.49 -6.90
N ASP A 97 -17.05 -14.20 -6.07
CA ASP A 97 -17.22 -15.65 -5.87
C ASP A 97 -18.59 -16.04 -5.27
N GLY A 98 -19.25 -15.10 -4.57
CA GLY A 98 -20.62 -15.23 -4.04
C GLY A 98 -21.71 -14.72 -4.98
N GLY A 99 -21.37 -14.29 -6.22
CA GLY A 99 -22.30 -13.74 -7.21
C GLY A 99 -22.17 -12.24 -7.42
N PRO A 100 -23.00 -11.62 -8.26
CA PRO A 100 -22.89 -10.23 -8.63
C PRO A 100 -23.35 -9.28 -7.51
N VAL A 101 -22.63 -8.17 -7.37
CA VAL A 101 -22.93 -7.05 -6.47
C VAL A 101 -23.15 -5.80 -7.32
N LEU A 102 -24.25 -5.10 -7.08
CA LEU A 102 -24.58 -3.86 -7.76
C LEU A 102 -24.36 -2.65 -6.85
N ALA A 103 -23.75 -1.59 -7.37
CA ALA A 103 -23.56 -0.35 -6.64
C ALA A 103 -23.64 0.90 -7.56
N ARG A 104 -24.08 2.01 -7.02
CA ARG A 104 -24.11 3.30 -7.74
C ARG A 104 -22.73 3.94 -7.83
N THR A 105 -21.88 3.72 -6.82
CA THR A 105 -20.49 4.16 -6.79
C THR A 105 -19.56 3.03 -6.36
N VAL A 106 -18.29 3.08 -6.78
CA VAL A 106 -17.26 2.10 -6.42
C VAL A 106 -15.99 2.81 -5.96
N VAL A 107 -15.45 2.39 -4.83
CA VAL A 107 -14.12 2.78 -4.35
C VAL A 107 -13.17 1.59 -4.49
N LEU A 108 -12.16 1.71 -5.35
CA LEU A 108 -11.09 0.74 -5.51
C LEU A 108 -10.00 1.03 -4.50
N ALA A 109 -9.92 0.22 -3.44
CA ALA A 109 -8.98 0.34 -2.31
C ALA A 109 -8.11 -0.91 -2.16
N THR A 110 -7.79 -1.56 -3.28
CA THR A 110 -7.12 -2.86 -3.38
C THR A 110 -5.63 -2.84 -3.02
N GLY A 111 -5.04 -1.65 -2.86
CA GLY A 111 -3.67 -1.47 -2.40
C GLY A 111 -2.60 -1.84 -3.43
N ALA A 112 -1.35 -1.99 -2.95
CA ALA A 112 -0.18 -2.38 -3.74
C ALA A 112 0.77 -3.22 -2.88
N GLY A 113 1.25 -4.34 -3.41
CA GLY A 113 2.24 -5.19 -2.75
C GLY A 113 3.69 -4.80 -3.08
N PRO A 114 4.66 -5.12 -2.23
CA PRO A 114 6.08 -4.98 -2.56
C PRO A 114 6.48 -5.96 -3.67
N ARG A 115 7.41 -5.56 -4.50
CA ARG A 115 8.13 -6.51 -5.38
C ARG A 115 9.15 -7.26 -4.55
N ARG A 116 9.18 -8.57 -4.72
CA ARG A 116 10.08 -9.47 -4.00
C ARG A 116 11.36 -9.74 -4.80
N LEU A 117 12.42 -10.11 -4.10
CA LEU A 117 13.64 -10.62 -4.73
C LEU A 117 13.40 -12.00 -5.34
N GLY A 118 12.45 -12.75 -4.79
CA GLY A 118 12.14 -14.12 -5.18
C GLY A 118 13.11 -15.14 -4.58
N LEU A 119 13.71 -14.82 -3.45
CA LEU A 119 14.64 -15.69 -2.75
C LEU A 119 13.89 -16.61 -1.76
N PRO A 120 14.41 -17.84 -1.52
CA PRO A 120 13.87 -18.71 -0.47
C PRO A 120 13.82 -17.99 0.88
N GLN A 121 12.77 -18.24 1.65
CA GLN A 121 12.55 -17.68 3.00
C GLN A 121 12.41 -16.15 3.08
N GLU A 122 12.35 -15.44 1.96
CA GLU A 122 12.26 -13.96 1.93
C GLU A 122 11.11 -13.41 2.78
N ASP A 123 9.97 -14.11 2.81
CA ASP A 123 8.78 -13.70 3.56
C ASP A 123 8.72 -14.19 5.00
N GLU A 124 9.55 -15.16 5.35
CA GLU A 124 9.48 -15.86 6.63
C GLU A 124 10.66 -15.50 7.55
N LEU A 125 11.77 -15.01 6.97
CA LEU A 125 12.99 -14.77 7.72
C LEU A 125 12.95 -13.40 8.43
N PRO A 126 12.84 -13.34 9.77
CA PRO A 126 12.91 -12.09 10.52
C PRO A 126 14.18 -11.30 10.18
N GLY A 127 14.01 -10.01 9.89
CA GLY A 127 15.10 -9.14 9.44
C GLY A 127 14.98 -8.71 7.97
N VAL A 128 14.09 -9.33 7.19
CA VAL A 128 13.72 -8.83 5.86
C VAL A 128 12.53 -7.88 5.98
N SER A 129 12.63 -6.70 5.38
CA SER A 129 11.59 -5.66 5.41
C SER A 129 11.41 -5.03 4.03
N TYR A 130 10.24 -4.42 3.82
CA TYR A 130 9.89 -3.71 2.59
C TYR A 130 9.56 -2.22 2.85
N CYS A 131 9.82 -1.73 4.09
CA CYS A 131 9.49 -0.36 4.50
C CYS A 131 10.42 0.12 5.63
N ALA A 132 11.38 0.96 5.34
CA ALA A 132 12.28 1.52 6.37
C ALA A 132 11.55 2.49 7.32
N ALA A 133 10.55 3.22 6.83
CA ALA A 133 9.74 4.09 7.69
C ALA A 133 8.88 3.32 8.70
N CYS A 134 8.60 2.04 8.42
CA CYS A 134 7.85 1.16 9.32
C CYS A 134 8.79 0.48 10.34
N ASP A 135 9.88 -0.13 9.83
CA ASP A 135 10.67 -1.10 10.59
C ASP A 135 12.08 -0.60 10.94
N GLY A 136 12.49 0.55 10.40
CA GLY A 136 13.87 1.05 10.55
C GLY A 136 14.30 1.24 11.99
N ALA A 137 13.39 1.60 12.89
CA ALA A 137 13.67 1.81 14.31
C ALA A 137 14.18 0.52 15.01
N PHE A 138 13.73 -0.68 14.59
CA PHE A 138 14.18 -1.97 15.14
C PHE A 138 15.65 -2.30 14.82
N PHE A 139 16.22 -1.60 13.84
CA PHE A 139 17.59 -1.77 13.39
C PHE A 139 18.53 -0.66 13.86
N ARG A 140 18.12 0.14 14.85
CA ARG A 140 18.95 1.21 15.42
C ARG A 140 20.29 0.65 15.89
N GLY A 141 21.39 1.30 15.42
CA GLY A 141 22.76 0.92 15.75
C GLY A 141 23.26 -0.40 15.14
N LYS A 142 22.48 -1.03 14.26
CA LYS A 142 22.85 -2.28 13.55
C LYS A 142 23.29 -1.98 12.11
N ASP A 143 23.93 -2.95 11.48
CA ASP A 143 24.26 -2.92 10.06
C ASP A 143 23.09 -3.46 9.25
N VAL A 144 22.73 -2.74 8.19
CA VAL A 144 21.63 -3.08 7.32
C VAL A 144 22.01 -2.95 5.84
N ALA A 145 21.28 -3.62 4.98
CA ALA A 145 21.36 -3.40 3.54
C ALA A 145 20.02 -2.93 2.98
N VAL A 146 20.09 -2.08 1.95
CA VAL A 146 18.94 -1.67 1.14
C VAL A 146 19.16 -2.18 -0.28
N VAL A 147 18.18 -2.87 -0.85
CA VAL A 147 18.26 -3.33 -2.23
C VAL A 147 17.36 -2.49 -3.10
N GLY A 148 17.94 -1.80 -4.07
CA GLY A 148 17.19 -0.95 -4.99
C GLY A 148 18.04 0.11 -5.67
N GLY A 149 17.43 0.95 -6.48
CA GLY A 149 18.17 2.00 -7.20
C GLY A 149 17.29 3.13 -7.75
N GLY A 150 16.04 3.19 -7.31
CA GLY A 150 15.13 4.32 -7.56
C GLY A 150 15.02 5.24 -6.35
N ASN A 151 14.18 6.27 -6.45
CA ASN A 151 13.96 7.25 -5.37
C ASN A 151 13.64 6.58 -4.03
N SER A 152 12.72 5.61 -4.01
CA SER A 152 12.35 4.91 -2.76
C SER A 152 13.56 4.28 -2.06
N ALA A 153 14.45 3.59 -2.81
CA ALA A 153 15.61 2.95 -2.21
C ALA A 153 16.59 3.96 -1.63
N VAL A 154 16.80 5.10 -2.32
CA VAL A 154 17.71 6.15 -1.85
C VAL A 154 17.11 6.89 -0.65
N SER A 155 15.82 7.22 -0.68
CA SER A 155 15.13 7.86 0.46
C SER A 155 15.11 6.96 1.69
N GLU A 156 14.87 5.65 1.52
CA GLU A 156 14.91 4.69 2.64
C GLU A 156 16.33 4.49 3.17
N ALA A 157 17.34 4.42 2.30
CA ALA A 157 18.74 4.37 2.73
C ALA A 157 19.15 5.64 3.50
N LEU A 158 18.66 6.80 3.06
CA LEU A 158 18.90 8.08 3.76
C LEU A 158 18.21 8.14 5.13
N LEU A 159 17.02 7.56 5.27
CA LEU A 159 16.37 7.42 6.56
C LEU A 159 17.16 6.49 7.48
N LEU A 160 17.55 5.32 6.97
CA LEU A 160 18.29 4.31 7.73
C LEU A 160 19.69 4.78 8.12
N SER A 161 20.35 5.63 7.32
CA SER A 161 21.66 6.20 7.68
C SER A 161 21.65 7.02 8.97
N ARG A 162 20.49 7.58 9.35
CA ARG A 162 20.29 8.31 10.60
C ARG A 162 20.03 7.42 11.81
N LEU A 163 19.64 6.17 11.58
CA LEU A 163 19.21 5.22 12.61
C LEU A 163 20.25 4.11 12.84
N CYS A 164 20.81 3.60 11.77
CA CYS A 164 21.64 2.41 11.75
C CYS A 164 23.12 2.74 11.88
N ARG A 165 23.92 1.78 12.33
CA ARG A 165 25.38 1.91 12.41
C ARG A 165 26.00 2.05 11.02
N HIS A 166 25.55 1.19 10.09
CA HIS A 166 26.02 1.20 8.70
C HIS A 166 24.90 0.76 7.75
N VAL A 167 24.85 1.38 6.55
CA VAL A 167 23.90 1.06 5.51
C VAL A 167 24.65 0.70 4.22
N THR A 168 24.39 -0.48 3.67
CA THR A 168 24.90 -0.87 2.35
C THR A 168 23.80 -0.79 1.32
N LEU A 169 23.88 0.15 0.38
CA LEU A 169 22.94 0.24 -0.75
C LEU A 169 23.39 -0.66 -1.90
N VAL A 170 22.67 -1.76 -2.10
CA VAL A 170 22.95 -2.77 -3.14
C VAL A 170 22.11 -2.47 -4.38
N HIS A 171 22.76 -2.29 -5.54
CA HIS A 171 22.09 -2.02 -6.80
C HIS A 171 22.66 -2.85 -7.95
N ARG A 172 21.75 -3.43 -8.76
CA ARG A 172 22.11 -4.32 -9.88
C ARG A 172 22.77 -3.64 -11.09
N ARG A 173 22.75 -2.30 -11.15
CA ARG A 173 23.32 -1.51 -12.26
C ARG A 173 24.44 -0.60 -11.75
N SER A 174 25.22 -0.04 -12.69
CA SER A 174 26.26 0.94 -12.40
C SER A 174 25.70 2.31 -11.99
N THR A 175 24.48 2.66 -12.47
CA THR A 175 23.86 3.97 -12.28
C THR A 175 22.50 3.82 -11.56
N PHE A 176 22.25 4.75 -10.64
CA PHE A 176 20.96 4.86 -9.96
C PHE A 176 19.94 5.63 -10.82
N ARG A 177 18.65 5.34 -10.63
CA ARG A 177 17.54 6.07 -11.27
C ARG A 177 16.92 7.09 -10.33
N ALA A 178 17.47 7.22 -9.13
CA ALA A 178 17.04 8.21 -8.15
C ALA A 178 17.39 9.64 -8.60
N SER A 179 16.74 10.63 -8.03
CA SER A 179 17.04 12.03 -8.26
C SER A 179 18.49 12.36 -7.85
N ALA A 180 19.15 13.21 -8.61
CA ALA A 180 20.54 13.58 -8.33
C ALA A 180 20.70 14.25 -6.96
N ALA A 181 19.69 15.01 -6.51
CA ALA A 181 19.71 15.69 -5.22
C ALA A 181 19.67 14.71 -4.05
N GLU A 182 18.79 13.68 -4.09
CA GLU A 182 18.71 12.67 -3.04
C GLU A 182 19.96 11.79 -3.02
N LEU A 183 20.47 11.42 -4.20
CA LEU A 183 21.70 10.62 -4.31
C LEU A 183 22.89 11.37 -3.73
N ALA A 184 23.04 12.67 -4.06
CA ALA A 184 24.10 13.52 -3.50
C ALA A 184 23.98 13.71 -1.98
N ALA A 185 22.75 13.71 -1.44
CA ALA A 185 22.53 13.75 0.01
C ALA A 185 22.95 12.44 0.68
N LEU A 186 22.71 11.31 0.03
CA LEU A 186 23.11 9.98 0.53
C LEU A 186 24.64 9.78 0.44
N GLU A 187 25.27 10.26 -0.64
CA GLU A 187 26.72 10.19 -0.83
C GLU A 187 27.53 10.99 0.22
N LYS A 188 26.90 11.95 0.90
CA LYS A 188 27.52 12.70 2.00
C LYS A 188 27.48 11.99 3.36
N GLN A 189 26.82 10.85 3.45
CA GLN A 189 26.71 10.09 4.69
C GLN A 189 27.95 9.19 4.88
N ASP A 190 28.71 9.37 5.94
CA ASP A 190 29.95 8.63 6.22
C ASP A 190 29.69 7.14 6.51
N ASN A 191 28.47 6.77 6.91
CA ASN A 191 28.07 5.42 7.25
C ASN A 191 27.32 4.69 6.12
N VAL A 192 27.43 5.18 4.86
CA VAL A 192 26.78 4.53 3.71
C VAL A 192 27.81 4.01 2.73
N THR A 193 27.64 2.76 2.32
CA THR A 193 28.43 2.12 1.27
C THR A 193 27.56 1.76 0.08
N PHE A 194 28.04 2.07 -1.13
CA PHE A 194 27.38 1.76 -2.39
C PHE A 194 27.93 0.47 -2.98
N CYS A 195 27.09 -0.55 -3.11
CA CYS A 195 27.43 -1.81 -3.76
C CYS A 195 26.73 -1.89 -5.14
N ARG A 196 27.35 -1.26 -6.12
CA ARG A 196 26.86 -1.22 -7.52
C ARG A 196 27.15 -2.52 -8.27
N ASN A 197 26.44 -2.77 -9.37
CA ASN A 197 26.56 -3.98 -10.20
C ASN A 197 26.45 -5.27 -9.38
N SER A 198 25.59 -5.25 -8.37
CA SER A 198 25.48 -6.33 -7.39
C SER A 198 24.04 -6.77 -7.23
N ILE A 199 23.83 -8.09 -7.18
CA ILE A 199 22.54 -8.73 -6.98
C ILE A 199 22.64 -9.61 -5.76
N VAL A 200 21.64 -9.55 -4.89
CA VAL A 200 21.50 -10.48 -3.76
C VAL A 200 21.00 -11.81 -4.32
N THR A 201 21.68 -12.88 -4.01
CA THR A 201 21.38 -14.24 -4.50
C THR A 201 20.96 -15.19 -3.39
N GLU A 202 21.25 -14.87 -2.12
CA GLU A 202 20.91 -15.70 -0.98
C GLU A 202 20.75 -14.86 0.28
N LEU A 203 19.81 -15.27 1.14
CA LEU A 203 19.62 -14.78 2.50
C LEU A 203 20.33 -15.74 3.46
N LEU A 204 21.16 -15.23 4.36
CA LEU A 204 21.93 -16.02 5.30
C LEU A 204 21.27 -15.93 6.68
N GLY A 205 21.13 -17.09 7.33
CA GLY A 205 20.50 -17.25 8.64
C GLY A 205 19.43 -18.32 8.62
N ARG A 206 19.01 -18.78 9.80
CA ARG A 206 17.94 -19.80 9.95
C ARG A 206 16.74 -19.24 10.73
N GLU A 207 16.98 -18.71 11.91
CA GLU A 207 15.95 -18.13 12.79
C GLU A 207 15.73 -16.64 12.54
N ARG A 208 16.74 -15.96 12.02
CA ARG A 208 16.74 -14.55 11.63
C ARG A 208 17.84 -14.30 10.60
N LEU A 209 17.71 -13.17 9.89
CA LEU A 209 18.73 -12.71 8.96
C LEU A 209 20.03 -12.38 9.70
N THR A 210 21.15 -12.96 9.25
CA THR A 210 22.49 -12.67 9.73
C THR A 210 23.39 -12.09 8.64
N GLY A 211 22.97 -12.18 7.38
CA GLY A 211 23.73 -11.68 6.24
C GLY A 211 23.02 -11.94 4.93
N ILE A 212 23.67 -11.50 3.86
CA ILE A 212 23.27 -11.78 2.48
C ILE A 212 24.50 -12.18 1.67
N ARG A 213 24.28 -13.01 0.63
CA ARG A 213 25.31 -13.32 -0.36
C ARG A 213 24.99 -12.61 -1.68
N LEU A 214 26.02 -12.02 -2.27
CA LEU A 214 25.94 -11.37 -3.56
C LEU A 214 26.36 -12.34 -4.69
N GLN A 215 25.96 -12.04 -5.93
CA GLN A 215 26.23 -12.88 -7.11
C GLN A 215 27.73 -13.16 -7.36
N ASN A 216 28.63 -12.31 -6.86
CA ASN A 216 30.09 -12.51 -6.95
C ASN A 216 30.67 -13.35 -5.81
N GLY A 217 29.85 -13.96 -4.98
CA GLY A 217 30.21 -14.76 -3.83
C GLY A 217 30.54 -13.99 -2.56
N ARG A 218 30.58 -12.64 -2.61
CA ARG A 218 30.82 -11.82 -1.41
C ARG A 218 29.63 -11.91 -0.46
N GLU A 219 29.90 -12.09 0.81
CA GLU A 219 28.92 -12.03 1.88
C GLU A 219 28.99 -10.68 2.59
N LEU A 220 27.82 -10.20 3.01
CA LEU A 220 27.66 -8.99 3.82
C LEU A 220 26.95 -9.41 5.11
N GLU A 221 27.62 -9.23 6.25
CA GLU A 221 27.01 -9.42 7.57
C GLU A 221 26.09 -8.25 7.86
N ILE A 222 24.80 -8.51 8.00
CA ILE A 222 23.76 -7.52 8.28
C ILE A 222 22.68 -8.12 9.18
N SER A 223 22.04 -7.24 9.95
CA SER A 223 20.90 -7.63 10.80
C SER A 223 19.55 -7.33 10.13
N GLY A 224 19.54 -6.51 9.08
CA GLY A 224 18.32 -6.12 8.36
C GLY A 224 18.54 -5.93 6.87
N LEU A 225 17.58 -6.40 6.08
CA LEU A 225 17.53 -6.23 4.63
C LEU A 225 16.24 -5.49 4.23
N PHE A 226 16.36 -4.32 3.63
CA PHE A 226 15.24 -3.53 3.13
C PHE A 226 15.13 -3.66 1.63
N VAL A 227 14.05 -4.31 1.15
CA VAL A 227 13.84 -4.61 -0.27
C VAL A 227 13.01 -3.51 -0.94
N CYS A 228 13.70 -2.60 -1.65
CA CYS A 228 13.14 -1.38 -2.25
C CYS A 228 13.23 -1.41 -3.78
N ILE A 229 12.80 -2.53 -4.40
CA ILE A 229 12.85 -2.74 -5.85
C ILE A 229 11.55 -2.38 -6.58
N GLY A 230 10.65 -1.68 -5.89
CA GLY A 230 9.36 -1.21 -6.39
C GLY A 230 8.18 -1.91 -5.74
N ARG A 231 6.99 -1.46 -6.13
CA ARG A 231 5.70 -2.04 -5.70
C ARG A 231 4.88 -2.44 -6.92
N THR A 232 3.94 -3.34 -6.75
CA THR A 232 2.99 -3.75 -7.79
C THR A 232 1.58 -3.42 -7.29
N PRO A 233 0.87 -2.48 -7.94
CA PRO A 233 -0.50 -2.17 -7.57
C PRO A 233 -1.44 -3.32 -7.93
N VAL A 234 -2.44 -3.56 -7.08
CA VAL A 234 -3.51 -4.53 -7.34
C VAL A 234 -4.61 -3.84 -8.14
N SER A 235 -4.33 -3.56 -9.42
CA SER A 235 -5.15 -2.73 -10.31
C SER A 235 -5.74 -3.49 -11.51
N ALA A 236 -5.77 -4.82 -11.47
CA ALA A 236 -6.30 -5.62 -12.55
C ALA A 236 -7.82 -5.43 -12.75
N LEU A 237 -8.56 -5.18 -11.66
CA LEU A 237 -10.02 -5.14 -11.63
C LEU A 237 -10.64 -4.08 -12.57
N GLY A 238 -9.98 -2.94 -12.74
CA GLY A 238 -10.45 -1.88 -13.65
C GLY A 238 -10.26 -2.18 -15.12
N GLY A 239 -9.40 -3.15 -15.47
CA GLY A 239 -9.10 -3.54 -16.85
C GLY A 239 -8.70 -2.34 -17.72
N GLU A 240 -9.26 -2.28 -18.93
CA GLU A 240 -9.08 -1.15 -19.87
C GLU A 240 -10.02 0.02 -19.58
N GLN A 241 -11.01 -0.16 -18.70
CA GLN A 241 -11.97 0.88 -18.34
C GLN A 241 -11.34 2.04 -17.58
N LEU A 242 -10.22 1.79 -16.87
CA LEU A 242 -9.53 2.78 -16.06
C LEU A 242 -8.11 3.05 -16.57
N ARG A 243 -7.79 4.32 -16.70
CA ARG A 243 -6.43 4.74 -17.05
C ARG A 243 -5.45 4.37 -15.93
N ARG A 244 -4.29 3.82 -16.33
CA ARG A 244 -3.19 3.46 -15.44
C ARG A 244 -1.89 4.13 -15.87
N THR A 245 -1.00 4.34 -14.92
CA THR A 245 0.38 4.73 -15.19
C THR A 245 1.16 3.58 -15.85
N PRO A 246 2.34 3.82 -16.43
CA PRO A 246 3.21 2.75 -16.92
C PRO A 246 3.58 1.69 -15.86
N ASP A 247 3.62 2.08 -14.58
CA ASP A 247 3.87 1.18 -13.45
C ASP A 247 2.60 0.45 -12.96
N GLY A 248 1.45 0.69 -13.60
CA GLY A 248 0.20 -0.01 -13.35
C GLY A 248 -0.73 0.63 -12.31
N TYR A 249 -0.38 1.76 -11.70
CA TYR A 249 -1.24 2.45 -10.72
C TYR A 249 -2.44 3.11 -11.40
N TYR A 250 -3.61 3.11 -10.75
CA TYR A 250 -4.74 3.90 -11.25
C TYR A 250 -4.42 5.39 -11.25
N CYS A 251 -4.69 6.06 -12.38
CA CYS A 251 -4.66 7.51 -12.47
C CYS A 251 -5.92 8.07 -11.80
N ALA A 252 -5.74 8.76 -10.69
CA ALA A 252 -6.79 9.48 -9.97
C ALA A 252 -6.24 10.84 -9.53
N ASP A 253 -7.10 11.85 -9.46
CA ASP A 253 -6.72 13.16 -8.96
C ASP A 253 -6.57 13.18 -7.42
N GLU A 254 -6.19 14.32 -6.84
CA GLU A 254 -6.04 14.46 -5.38
C GLU A 254 -7.37 14.28 -4.62
N THR A 255 -8.51 14.33 -5.32
CA THR A 255 -9.82 14.01 -4.76
C THR A 255 -10.21 12.55 -4.95
N THR A 256 -9.29 11.71 -5.39
CA THR A 256 -9.45 10.26 -5.64
C THR A 256 -10.36 9.91 -6.84
N ARG A 257 -10.81 10.88 -7.62
CA ARG A 257 -11.63 10.63 -8.80
C ARG A 257 -10.80 10.00 -9.91
N THR A 258 -11.35 8.94 -10.49
CA THR A 258 -10.86 8.37 -11.74
C THR A 258 -11.48 9.06 -12.95
N GLY A 259 -11.12 8.62 -14.16
CA GLY A 259 -11.78 9.09 -15.40
C GLY A 259 -13.24 8.60 -15.55
N LEU A 260 -13.72 7.67 -14.72
CA LEU A 260 -15.08 7.16 -14.78
C LEU A 260 -15.97 7.80 -13.70
N PRO A 261 -17.17 8.32 -14.07
CA PRO A 261 -18.11 8.88 -13.12
C PRO A 261 -18.57 7.86 -12.07
N GLY A 262 -18.47 8.23 -10.79
CA GLY A 262 -18.87 7.38 -9.66
C GLY A 262 -17.87 6.26 -9.35
N VAL A 263 -16.64 6.30 -9.91
CA VAL A 263 -15.55 5.38 -9.60
C VAL A 263 -14.36 6.14 -9.05
N PHE A 264 -13.87 5.70 -7.90
CA PHE A 264 -12.79 6.33 -7.13
C PHE A 264 -11.68 5.31 -6.87
N ALA A 265 -10.44 5.79 -6.79
CA ALA A 265 -9.30 4.97 -6.39
C ALA A 265 -8.63 5.57 -5.14
N ALA A 266 -8.49 4.80 -4.08
CA ALA A 266 -8.03 5.26 -2.78
C ALA A 266 -6.90 4.39 -2.23
N GLY A 267 -5.94 5.00 -1.56
CA GLY A 267 -4.78 4.31 -0.98
C GLY A 267 -3.72 3.95 -2.01
N ASP A 268 -2.97 2.90 -1.72
CA ASP A 268 -1.74 2.56 -2.42
C ASP A 268 -1.94 2.06 -3.87
N VAL A 269 -3.15 1.77 -4.27
CA VAL A 269 -3.48 1.34 -5.64
C VAL A 269 -3.45 2.49 -6.65
N ARG A 270 -3.58 3.75 -6.19
CA ARG A 270 -3.51 4.92 -7.06
C ARG A 270 -2.10 5.50 -7.17
N GLU A 271 -1.86 6.28 -8.22
CA GLU A 271 -0.66 7.08 -8.35
C GLU A 271 -0.55 8.09 -7.22
N LYS A 272 0.52 8.03 -6.44
CA LYS A 272 0.84 8.96 -5.35
C LYS A 272 2.30 8.85 -4.93
N GLN A 273 2.84 9.90 -4.33
CA GLN A 273 4.23 9.93 -3.88
C GLN A 273 4.44 9.17 -2.56
N LEU A 274 3.59 9.43 -1.57
CA LEU A 274 3.72 8.85 -0.23
C LEU A 274 2.66 7.75 -0.01
N ARG A 275 3.11 6.55 0.34
CA ARG A 275 2.28 5.38 0.65
C ARG A 275 2.46 5.01 2.12
N GLN A 276 1.52 5.45 2.94
CA GLN A 276 1.47 5.24 4.39
C GLN A 276 0.02 5.05 4.83
N ILE A 277 -0.19 4.53 6.04
CA ILE A 277 -1.53 4.35 6.61
C ILE A 277 -2.28 5.69 6.62
N VAL A 278 -1.65 6.76 7.11
CA VAL A 278 -2.26 8.08 7.21
C VAL A 278 -2.70 8.64 5.85
N THR A 279 -1.92 8.43 4.77
CA THR A 279 -2.30 8.89 3.43
C THR A 279 -3.37 8.01 2.81
N ALA A 280 -3.43 6.72 3.14
CA ALA A 280 -4.50 5.82 2.74
C ALA A 280 -5.82 6.19 3.43
N VAL A 281 -5.80 6.49 4.72
CA VAL A 281 -6.94 7.02 5.49
C VAL A 281 -7.47 8.32 4.87
N SER A 282 -6.60 9.27 4.57
CA SER A 282 -6.96 10.52 3.89
C SER A 282 -7.68 10.28 2.56
N ASP A 283 -7.15 9.39 1.72
CA ASP A 283 -7.76 9.02 0.44
C ASP A 283 -9.15 8.40 0.64
N GLY A 284 -9.32 7.53 1.65
CA GLY A 284 -10.60 6.91 1.96
C GLY A 284 -11.67 7.94 2.31
N ALA A 285 -11.34 8.91 3.16
CA ALA A 285 -12.24 10.00 3.52
C ALA A 285 -12.61 10.86 2.30
N ALA A 286 -11.63 11.22 1.47
CA ALA A 286 -11.86 11.97 0.22
C ALA A 286 -12.76 11.19 -0.74
N ALA A 287 -12.53 9.89 -0.95
CA ALA A 287 -13.35 9.06 -1.82
C ALA A 287 -14.82 9.00 -1.39
N ALA A 288 -15.07 8.85 -0.08
CA ALA A 288 -16.42 8.84 0.48
C ALA A 288 -17.14 10.17 0.23
N GLN A 289 -16.48 11.30 0.50
CA GLN A 289 -17.05 12.63 0.23
C GLN A 289 -17.37 12.84 -1.25
N GLN A 290 -16.50 12.38 -2.15
CA GLN A 290 -16.74 12.48 -3.58
C GLN A 290 -17.88 11.56 -4.05
N ALA A 291 -18.03 10.39 -3.46
CA ALA A 291 -19.15 9.49 -3.73
C ALA A 291 -20.49 10.12 -3.29
N GLU A 292 -20.55 10.69 -2.10
CA GLU A 292 -21.71 11.43 -1.61
C GLU A 292 -22.11 12.59 -2.56
N HIS A 293 -21.15 13.42 -2.96
CA HIS A 293 -21.39 14.50 -3.91
C HIS A 293 -21.90 14.01 -5.27
N TYR A 294 -21.34 12.89 -5.77
CA TYR A 294 -21.79 12.29 -7.03
C TYR A 294 -23.23 11.81 -6.94
N LEU A 295 -23.59 11.14 -5.85
CA LEU A 295 -24.93 10.60 -5.62
C LEU A 295 -25.96 11.75 -5.47
N GLY A 296 -25.66 12.78 -4.74
CA GLY A 296 -26.52 13.97 -4.58
C GLY A 296 -26.80 14.69 -5.90
N LYS A 297 -25.81 14.80 -6.79
CA LYS A 297 -25.98 15.37 -8.13
C LYS A 297 -26.84 14.51 -9.05
N THR A 298 -26.71 13.17 -8.95
CA THR A 298 -27.46 12.24 -9.81
C THR A 298 -28.90 12.05 -9.38
N SER A 299 -29.22 12.19 -8.08
CA SER A 299 -30.59 12.18 -7.58
C SER A 299 -31.39 13.41 -8.06
N ARG A 300 -30.82 14.62 -7.97
CA ARG A 300 -31.44 15.84 -8.42
C ARG A 300 -31.71 15.89 -9.95
N ARG A 301 -30.93 15.18 -10.76
CA ARG A 301 -31.13 15.07 -12.22
C ARG A 301 -32.21 14.05 -12.62
N ALA A 302 -32.61 13.17 -11.72
CA ALA A 302 -33.67 12.19 -11.98
C ALA A 302 -35.06 12.74 -11.60
N GLU A 303 -35.13 13.91 -10.92
CA GLU A 303 -36.36 14.59 -10.52
C GLU A 303 -36.76 15.73 -11.48
N ILE A 304 -35.99 15.99 -12.55
CA ILE A 304 -36.26 16.93 -13.66
C ILE A 304 -36.52 16.15 -14.94
#